data_8028103eab1a238203c1bcfa297d8f1d
#
_entry.id   8028103eab1a238203c1bcfa297d8f1d
#
_cell.length_a   1.000
_cell.length_b   1.000
_cell.length_c   1.000
_cell.angle_alpha   90.00
_cell.angle_beta   90.00
_cell.angle_gamma   90.00
#
_symmetry.space_group_name_H-M   'P 1'
#
loop_
_entity.id
_entity.type
_entity.pdbx_description
1 polymer ?
#
loop_
_entity_poly.entity_id
_entity_poly.type
_entity_poly.pdbx_seq_one_letter_code
_entity_poly.pdbx_strand_id
1 'polypeptide(L)'
;MTEEFLAMDLLLVEDNVTDRMVIQARLQHAFPSAQIVAADDLLGFNEHLRRDGCDVVITDYWLGWSDGLSVMQRVRERWPRARVIMLTGNGGEEVVAGAFKYGLYHYLLKPDGFDELASVTSAAMESKRREESYELMAMIVNSIPDGVHCVDAAGTITAINAAAHRMYGYADREIVGRTSAILLPAAKRGEIRRLLERALGGEVVPLFPTLQVRSDGAEIAVAMTILPMRDGDGGVSGVACIATPIGRPIRQVAASAVPNEADAPRLAMSLNNH
;
A
#
# COMPACT_ATOMS: atom_id res chain seq x y z
N MET A 1 21.03 -3.14 13.92
CA MET A 1 19.69 -2.51 14.07
C MET A 1 18.76 -3.64 14.46
N THR A 2 18.39 -3.72 15.71
CA THR A 2 17.41 -4.69 16.22
C THR A 2 16.06 -4.31 15.63
N GLU A 3 15.56 -5.16 14.72
CA GLU A 3 14.15 -5.09 14.32
C GLU A 3 13.30 -5.27 15.58
N GLU A 4 12.66 -4.22 16.04
CA GLU A 4 11.52 -4.32 16.95
C GLU A 4 10.45 -5.14 16.18
N PHE A 5 10.45 -6.45 16.45
CA PHE A 5 9.31 -7.28 16.09
C PHE A 5 8.11 -6.75 16.88
N LEU A 6 7.29 -5.92 16.23
CA LEU A 6 5.97 -5.63 16.72
C LEU A 6 5.30 -6.96 17.09
N ALA A 7 4.70 -7.01 18.27
CA ALA A 7 4.06 -8.21 18.78
C ALA A 7 3.13 -8.80 17.71
N MET A 8 3.31 -10.08 17.40
CA MET A 8 2.53 -10.82 16.42
C MET A 8 1.49 -11.64 17.16
N ASP A 9 0.21 -11.49 16.76
CA ASP A 9 -0.90 -12.26 17.33
C ASP A 9 -1.22 -13.47 16.46
N LEU A 10 -0.99 -14.66 16.99
CA LEU A 10 -1.25 -15.94 16.34
C LEU A 10 -2.38 -16.68 17.02
N LEU A 11 -3.32 -17.19 16.23
CA LEU A 11 -4.33 -18.14 16.68
C LEU A 11 -4.09 -19.51 16.05
N LEU A 12 -3.86 -20.51 16.87
CA LEU A 12 -3.78 -21.91 16.47
C LEU A 12 -5.12 -22.61 16.77
N VAL A 13 -5.75 -23.17 15.76
CA VAL A 13 -7.00 -23.95 15.88
C VAL A 13 -6.69 -25.41 15.57
N GLU A 14 -6.58 -26.22 16.61
CA GLU A 14 -6.14 -27.61 16.54
C GLU A 14 -6.70 -28.40 17.74
N ASP A 15 -7.51 -29.38 17.51
CA ASP A 15 -8.12 -30.19 18.55
C ASP A 15 -7.23 -31.37 19.01
N ASN A 16 -6.33 -31.85 18.15
CA ASN A 16 -5.36 -32.87 18.53
C ASN A 16 -4.30 -32.29 19.47
N VAL A 17 -4.26 -32.81 20.70
CA VAL A 17 -3.34 -32.33 21.75
C VAL A 17 -1.87 -32.41 21.32
N THR A 18 -1.46 -33.51 20.69
CA THR A 18 -0.08 -33.76 20.30
C THR A 18 0.36 -32.79 19.22
N ASP A 19 -0.43 -32.63 18.15
CA ASP A 19 -0.13 -31.70 17.06
C ASP A 19 -0.12 -30.27 17.57
N ARG A 20 -1.09 -29.89 18.40
CA ARG A 20 -1.17 -28.56 19.00
C ARG A 20 0.10 -28.22 19.80
N MET A 21 0.58 -29.16 20.64
CA MET A 21 1.81 -28.96 21.41
C MET A 21 3.04 -28.80 20.53
N VAL A 22 3.18 -29.61 19.49
CA VAL A 22 4.31 -29.55 18.55
C VAL A 22 4.28 -28.24 17.76
N ILE A 23 3.14 -27.87 17.21
CA ILE A 23 2.97 -26.62 16.44
C ILE A 23 3.26 -25.42 17.33
N GLN A 24 2.67 -25.39 18.53
CA GLN A 24 2.85 -24.27 19.46
C GLN A 24 4.31 -24.11 19.89
N ALA A 25 5.01 -25.21 20.18
CA ALA A 25 6.43 -25.18 20.53
C ALA A 25 7.31 -24.64 19.38
N ARG A 26 7.04 -25.08 18.14
CA ARG A 26 7.77 -24.60 16.95
C ARG A 26 7.55 -23.11 16.69
N LEU A 27 6.30 -22.66 16.77
CA LEU A 27 5.95 -21.25 16.60
C LEU A 27 6.57 -20.39 17.71
N GLN A 28 6.51 -20.84 18.97
CA GLN A 28 7.12 -20.10 20.09
C GLN A 28 8.64 -20.03 19.98
N HIS A 29 9.28 -21.08 19.47
CA HIS A 29 10.72 -21.07 19.21
C HIS A 29 11.10 -20.10 18.08
N ALA A 30 10.31 -20.11 16.97
CA ALA A 30 10.57 -19.25 15.82
C ALA A 30 10.21 -17.77 16.10
N PHE A 31 9.20 -17.53 16.91
CA PHE A 31 8.65 -16.20 17.21
C PHE A 31 8.53 -15.98 18.73
N PRO A 32 9.66 -15.78 19.44
CA PRO A 32 9.64 -15.69 20.91
C PRO A 32 8.80 -14.56 21.50
N SER A 33 8.62 -13.48 20.74
CA SER A 33 7.80 -12.30 21.11
C SER A 33 6.35 -12.37 20.65
N ALA A 34 5.95 -13.42 19.92
CA ALA A 34 4.58 -13.57 19.44
C ALA A 34 3.63 -13.98 20.58
N GLN A 35 2.43 -13.43 20.56
CA GLN A 35 1.35 -13.90 21.40
C GLN A 35 0.63 -15.05 20.66
N ILE A 36 0.90 -16.27 21.12
CA ILE A 36 0.32 -17.48 20.53
C ILE A 36 -0.79 -17.98 21.46
N VAL A 37 -2.00 -17.99 20.93
CA VAL A 37 -3.16 -18.56 21.62
C VAL A 37 -3.66 -19.78 20.86
N ALA A 38 -4.24 -20.75 21.57
CA ALA A 38 -4.74 -21.97 20.95
C ALA A 38 -6.22 -22.18 21.30
N ALA A 39 -6.98 -22.66 20.34
CA ALA A 39 -8.35 -23.10 20.47
C ALA A 39 -8.44 -24.58 20.07
N ASP A 40 -8.92 -25.40 20.95
CA ASP A 40 -9.10 -26.84 20.76
C ASP A 40 -10.57 -27.27 20.61
N ASP A 41 -11.47 -26.33 20.85
CA ASP A 41 -12.90 -26.54 20.67
C ASP A 41 -13.60 -25.27 20.13
N LEU A 42 -14.90 -25.45 19.85
CA LEU A 42 -15.75 -24.36 19.33
C LEU A 42 -15.88 -23.21 20.33
N LEU A 43 -15.89 -23.49 21.63
CA LEU A 43 -16.06 -22.45 22.66
C LEU A 43 -14.83 -21.57 22.73
N GLY A 44 -13.64 -22.14 22.84
CA GLY A 44 -12.36 -21.43 22.83
C GLY A 44 -12.16 -20.66 21.55
N PHE A 45 -12.48 -21.23 20.38
CA PHE A 45 -12.44 -20.52 19.11
C PHE A 45 -13.36 -19.28 19.10
N ASN A 46 -14.60 -19.42 19.59
CA ASN A 46 -15.55 -18.29 19.68
C ASN A 46 -15.08 -17.21 20.67
N GLU A 47 -14.44 -17.56 21.75
CA GLU A 47 -13.86 -16.61 22.70
C GLU A 47 -12.73 -15.80 22.03
N HIS A 48 -11.87 -16.47 21.28
CA HIS A 48 -10.79 -15.78 20.56
C HIS A 48 -11.32 -14.87 19.45
N LEU A 49 -12.39 -15.24 18.74
CA LEU A 49 -13.01 -14.37 17.74
C LEU A 49 -13.60 -13.07 18.31
N ARG A 50 -13.78 -12.94 19.63
CA ARG A 50 -14.23 -11.69 20.27
C ARG A 50 -13.11 -10.66 20.42
N ARG A 51 -11.85 -11.04 20.23
CA ARG A 51 -10.71 -10.12 20.27
C ARG A 51 -10.75 -9.11 19.12
N ASP A 52 -9.99 -8.04 19.24
CA ASP A 52 -9.99 -6.95 18.25
C ASP A 52 -9.27 -7.32 16.94
N GLY A 53 -8.37 -8.30 16.96
CA GLY A 53 -7.63 -8.72 15.79
C GLY A 53 -6.84 -10.00 15.98
N CYS A 54 -6.33 -10.53 14.87
CA CYS A 54 -5.34 -11.59 14.79
C CYS A 54 -4.54 -11.37 13.51
N ASP A 55 -3.26 -11.70 13.52
CA ASP A 55 -2.41 -11.53 12.35
C ASP A 55 -2.43 -12.77 11.47
N VAL A 56 -2.19 -13.93 12.08
CA VAL A 56 -2.19 -15.20 11.37
C VAL A 56 -3.01 -16.23 12.15
N VAL A 57 -3.87 -16.91 11.46
CA VAL A 57 -4.62 -18.05 11.96
C VAL A 57 -4.09 -19.32 11.31
N ILE A 58 -3.68 -20.28 12.13
CA ILE A 58 -3.24 -21.59 11.69
C ILE A 58 -4.32 -22.56 12.11
N THR A 59 -4.93 -23.27 11.18
CA THR A 59 -6.03 -24.19 11.48
C THR A 59 -5.78 -25.56 10.89
N ASP A 60 -6.12 -26.64 11.64
CA ASP A 60 -6.27 -27.93 11.01
C ASP A 60 -7.49 -27.90 10.05
N TYR A 61 -7.42 -28.71 9.03
CA TYR A 61 -8.58 -28.94 8.17
C TYR A 61 -9.63 -29.81 8.85
N TRP A 62 -9.21 -30.90 9.52
CA TRP A 62 -10.08 -31.80 10.22
C TRP A 62 -10.12 -31.51 11.73
N LEU A 63 -11.20 -30.88 12.16
CA LEU A 63 -11.47 -30.62 13.57
C LEU A 63 -12.65 -31.45 14.02
N GLY A 64 -12.58 -32.09 15.19
CA GLY A 64 -13.65 -32.92 15.71
C GLY A 64 -14.99 -32.21 15.91
N TRP A 65 -14.99 -30.88 15.89
CA TRP A 65 -16.15 -30.01 16.09
C TRP A 65 -16.49 -29.12 14.88
N SER A 66 -15.64 -29.08 13.85
CA SER A 66 -15.80 -28.25 12.63
C SER A 66 -14.83 -28.73 11.55
N ASP A 67 -14.71 -27.94 10.51
CA ASP A 67 -13.68 -28.05 9.48
C ASP A 67 -12.95 -26.72 9.27
N GLY A 68 -11.74 -26.80 8.73
CA GLY A 68 -10.87 -25.63 8.53
C GLY A 68 -11.45 -24.57 7.59
N LEU A 69 -12.33 -24.95 6.63
CA LEU A 69 -13.01 -23.99 5.76
C LEU A 69 -14.02 -23.15 6.53
N SER A 70 -14.81 -23.78 7.40
CA SER A 70 -15.75 -23.10 8.28
C SER A 70 -15.04 -22.15 9.24
N VAL A 71 -13.89 -22.58 9.80
CA VAL A 71 -13.01 -21.73 10.62
C VAL A 71 -12.54 -20.52 9.80
N MET A 72 -12.01 -20.76 8.59
CA MET A 72 -11.51 -19.70 7.72
C MET A 72 -12.60 -18.69 7.35
N GLN A 73 -13.82 -19.13 7.02
CA GLN A 73 -14.92 -18.23 6.71
C GLN A 73 -15.23 -17.29 7.88
N ARG A 74 -15.34 -17.81 9.10
CA ARG A 74 -15.61 -17.05 10.30
C ARG A 74 -14.47 -16.09 10.66
N VAL A 75 -13.23 -16.52 10.46
CA VAL A 75 -12.05 -15.66 10.59
C VAL A 75 -12.13 -14.49 9.61
N ARG A 76 -12.45 -14.75 8.33
CA ARG A 76 -12.59 -13.73 7.30
C ARG A 76 -13.70 -12.73 7.59
N GLU A 77 -14.82 -13.17 8.11
CA GLU A 77 -15.92 -12.29 8.52
C GLU A 77 -15.51 -11.37 9.67
N ARG A 78 -14.74 -11.87 10.63
CA ARG A 78 -14.36 -11.13 11.83
C ARG A 78 -13.07 -10.35 11.67
N TRP A 79 -12.07 -10.93 11.01
CA TRP A 79 -10.74 -10.37 10.78
C TRP A 79 -10.35 -10.48 9.29
N PRO A 80 -10.88 -9.64 8.42
CA PRO A 80 -10.69 -9.75 6.97
C PRO A 80 -9.23 -9.72 6.51
N ARG A 81 -8.34 -9.15 7.34
CA ARG A 81 -6.90 -9.03 7.05
C ARG A 81 -6.05 -10.13 7.64
N ALA A 82 -6.62 -11.01 8.48
CA ALA A 82 -5.87 -12.14 9.02
C ALA A 82 -5.44 -13.08 7.90
N ARG A 83 -4.20 -13.56 7.96
CA ARG A 83 -3.74 -14.61 7.03
C ARG A 83 -4.09 -15.96 7.58
N VAL A 84 -4.71 -16.81 6.77
CA VAL A 84 -5.09 -18.15 7.20
C VAL A 84 -4.17 -19.17 6.54
N ILE A 85 -3.49 -19.97 7.37
CA ILE A 85 -2.68 -21.12 6.98
C ILE A 85 -3.43 -22.38 7.41
N MET A 86 -3.61 -23.33 6.51
CA MET A 86 -4.32 -24.57 6.80
C MET A 86 -3.33 -25.75 6.87
N LEU A 87 -3.47 -26.57 7.90
CA LEU A 87 -2.76 -27.83 8.04
C LEU A 87 -3.71 -28.98 7.66
N THR A 88 -3.20 -30.01 6.99
CA THR A 88 -4.02 -31.16 6.60
C THR A 88 -3.19 -32.44 6.58
N GLY A 89 -3.80 -33.54 7.05
CA GLY A 89 -3.11 -34.83 7.15
C GLY A 89 -3.00 -35.58 5.83
N ASN A 90 -4.08 -35.76 5.08
CA ASN A 90 -4.12 -36.48 3.80
C ASN A 90 -5.40 -36.16 3.01
N GLY A 91 -5.31 -36.09 1.69
CA GLY A 91 -6.49 -36.16 0.81
C GLY A 91 -7.27 -34.87 0.60
N GLY A 92 -6.64 -33.69 0.79
CA GLY A 92 -7.31 -32.41 0.68
C GLY A 92 -7.11 -31.62 -0.62
N GLU A 93 -6.48 -32.16 -1.67
CA GLU A 93 -6.10 -31.38 -2.85
C GLU A 93 -7.28 -30.71 -3.56
N GLU A 94 -8.41 -31.40 -3.72
CA GLU A 94 -9.62 -30.80 -4.33
C GLU A 94 -10.24 -29.72 -3.42
N VAL A 95 -10.19 -29.93 -2.11
CA VAL A 95 -10.72 -28.97 -1.11
C VAL A 95 -9.84 -27.74 -1.00
N VAL A 96 -8.52 -27.93 -1.05
CA VAL A 96 -7.54 -26.85 -1.01
C VAL A 96 -7.68 -25.93 -2.22
N ALA A 97 -7.91 -26.47 -3.43
CA ALA A 97 -8.15 -25.66 -4.62
C ALA A 97 -9.39 -24.74 -4.47
N GLY A 98 -10.42 -25.21 -3.73
CA GLY A 98 -11.57 -24.40 -3.33
C GLY A 98 -11.21 -23.32 -2.32
N ALA A 99 -10.42 -23.66 -1.30
CA ALA A 99 -10.05 -22.75 -0.20
C ALA A 99 -9.29 -21.50 -0.66
N PHE A 100 -8.42 -21.60 -1.67
CA PHE A 100 -7.74 -20.45 -2.23
C PHE A 100 -8.69 -19.40 -2.82
N LYS A 101 -9.81 -19.82 -3.42
CA LYS A 101 -10.85 -18.89 -3.93
C LYS A 101 -11.53 -18.10 -2.79
N TYR A 102 -11.53 -18.66 -1.59
CA TYR A 102 -12.05 -18.02 -0.38
C TYR A 102 -10.99 -17.28 0.42
N GLY A 103 -9.74 -17.18 -0.11
CA GLY A 103 -8.66 -16.37 0.46
C GLY A 103 -7.76 -17.11 1.44
N LEU A 104 -7.63 -18.43 1.32
CA LEU A 104 -6.57 -19.16 2.01
C LEU A 104 -5.21 -18.59 1.59
N TYR A 105 -4.35 -18.29 2.57
CA TYR A 105 -3.02 -17.79 2.28
C TYR A 105 -2.09 -18.92 1.86
N HIS A 106 -2.06 -20.00 2.62
CA HIS A 106 -1.22 -21.18 2.34
C HIS A 106 -1.79 -22.44 2.97
N TYR A 107 -1.37 -23.60 2.47
CA TYR A 107 -1.65 -24.88 3.13
C TYR A 107 -0.35 -25.68 3.29
N LEU A 108 -0.30 -26.53 4.30
CA LEU A 108 0.83 -27.41 4.62
C LEU A 108 0.31 -28.82 4.91
N LEU A 109 1.05 -29.82 4.46
CA LEU A 109 0.74 -31.22 4.71
C LEU A 109 1.42 -31.68 5.99
N LYS A 110 0.65 -32.27 6.92
CA LYS A 110 1.19 -32.91 8.11
C LYS A 110 1.83 -34.27 7.73
N PRO A 111 2.93 -34.73 8.41
CA PRO A 111 3.68 -33.98 9.43
C PRO A 111 4.78 -33.08 8.86
N ASP A 112 5.14 -33.25 7.56
CA ASP A 112 6.30 -32.59 6.94
C ASP A 112 6.15 -31.06 6.93
N GLY A 113 4.93 -30.57 6.77
CA GLY A 113 4.62 -29.13 6.79
C GLY A 113 4.91 -28.41 8.12
N PHE A 114 5.15 -29.16 9.21
CA PHE A 114 5.56 -28.54 10.47
C PHE A 114 6.94 -27.90 10.41
N ASP A 115 7.83 -28.40 9.54
CA ASP A 115 9.17 -27.82 9.34
C ASP A 115 9.11 -26.53 8.54
N GLU A 116 8.12 -26.38 7.66
CA GLU A 116 7.90 -25.18 6.85
C GLU A 116 7.04 -24.11 7.53
N LEU A 117 6.36 -24.49 8.63
CA LEU A 117 5.36 -23.64 9.28
C LEU A 117 5.90 -22.27 9.67
N ALA A 118 7.13 -22.22 10.23
CA ALA A 118 7.74 -20.95 10.64
C ALA A 118 8.01 -20.04 9.45
N SER A 119 8.53 -20.56 8.34
CA SER A 119 8.82 -19.77 7.14
C SER A 119 7.55 -19.27 6.46
N VAL A 120 6.51 -20.10 6.39
CA VAL A 120 5.21 -19.75 5.82
C VAL A 120 4.51 -18.69 6.69
N THR A 121 4.60 -18.82 8.03
CA THR A 121 4.05 -17.84 8.97
C THR A 121 4.74 -16.49 8.84
N SER A 122 6.08 -16.48 8.72
CA SER A 122 6.86 -15.26 8.46
C SER A 122 6.43 -14.58 7.15
N ALA A 123 6.34 -15.34 6.07
CA ALA A 123 5.89 -14.83 4.76
C ALA A 123 4.46 -14.28 4.81
N ALA A 124 3.57 -14.91 5.57
CA ALA A 124 2.20 -14.45 5.78
C ALA A 124 2.18 -13.07 6.49
N MET A 125 2.99 -12.91 7.52
CA MET A 125 3.15 -11.64 8.24
C MET A 125 3.72 -10.54 7.36
N GLU A 126 4.78 -10.82 6.61
CA GLU A 126 5.38 -9.85 5.69
C GLU A 126 4.38 -9.41 4.61
N SER A 127 3.60 -10.35 4.07
CA SER A 127 2.53 -10.06 3.10
C SER A 127 1.47 -9.14 3.70
N LYS A 128 1.00 -9.41 4.94
CA LYS A 128 0.03 -8.58 5.64
C LYS A 128 0.57 -7.16 5.89
N ARG A 129 1.79 -7.05 6.47
CA ARG A 129 2.43 -5.75 6.74
C ARG A 129 2.64 -4.91 5.49
N ARG A 130 2.99 -5.56 4.38
CA ARG A 130 3.14 -4.88 3.09
C ARG A 130 1.82 -4.29 2.61
N GLU A 131 0.74 -5.06 2.69
CA GLU A 131 -0.60 -4.60 2.33
C GLU A 131 -1.06 -3.42 3.21
N GLU A 132 -0.89 -3.53 4.53
CA GLU A 132 -1.21 -2.46 5.48
C GLU A 132 -0.39 -1.19 5.23
N SER A 133 0.90 -1.34 4.91
CA SER A 133 1.76 -0.21 4.55
C SER A 133 1.30 0.48 3.27
N TYR A 134 0.93 -0.29 2.23
CA TYR A 134 0.40 0.28 0.99
C TYR A 134 -0.92 1.01 1.21
N GLU A 135 -1.83 0.44 2.02
CA GLU A 135 -3.09 1.10 2.34
C GLU A 135 -2.87 2.41 3.13
N LEU A 136 -1.97 2.39 4.11
CA LEU A 136 -1.62 3.59 4.87
C LEU A 136 -1.03 4.68 3.95
N MET A 137 -0.10 4.32 3.06
CA MET A 137 0.45 5.26 2.08
C MET A 137 -0.63 5.81 1.16
N ALA A 138 -1.55 4.97 0.66
CA ALA A 138 -2.68 5.40 -0.15
C ALA A 138 -3.60 6.36 0.62
N MET A 139 -3.90 6.07 1.89
CA MET A 139 -4.68 6.98 2.73
C MET A 139 -3.99 8.33 2.92
N ILE A 140 -2.68 8.34 3.20
CA ILE A 140 -1.90 9.57 3.36
C ILE A 140 -1.95 10.40 2.08
N VAL A 141 -1.64 9.80 0.92
CA VAL A 141 -1.62 10.51 -0.37
C VAL A 141 -3.03 11.02 -0.74
N ASN A 142 -4.08 10.27 -0.44
CA ASN A 142 -5.47 10.67 -0.70
C ASN A 142 -5.99 11.75 0.28
N SER A 143 -5.37 11.90 1.46
CA SER A 143 -5.71 12.95 2.42
C SER A 143 -5.09 14.31 2.07
N ILE A 144 -4.07 14.35 1.21
CA ILE A 144 -3.44 15.60 0.77
C ILE A 144 -4.45 16.41 -0.06
N PRO A 145 -4.65 17.71 0.25
CA PRO A 145 -5.59 18.54 -0.50
C PRO A 145 -5.11 18.89 -1.91
N ASP A 146 -3.81 18.81 -2.16
CA ASP A 146 -3.20 19.07 -3.45
C ASP A 146 -3.40 17.92 -4.43
N GLY A 147 -3.55 18.24 -5.70
CA GLY A 147 -3.60 17.24 -6.77
C GLY A 147 -2.23 16.61 -7.00
N VAL A 148 -2.12 15.31 -6.72
CA VAL A 148 -0.89 14.54 -6.98
C VAL A 148 -1.12 13.60 -8.15
N HIS A 149 -0.22 13.61 -9.14
CA HIS A 149 -0.18 12.61 -10.19
C HIS A 149 1.26 12.20 -10.49
N CYS A 150 1.44 10.93 -10.83
CA CYS A 150 2.74 10.37 -11.19
C CYS A 150 2.84 10.19 -12.69
N VAL A 151 4.04 10.41 -13.24
CA VAL A 151 4.33 10.29 -14.68
C VAL A 151 5.58 9.44 -14.83
N ASP A 152 5.54 8.45 -15.73
CA ASP A 152 6.71 7.64 -16.07
C ASP A 152 7.70 8.38 -16.97
N ALA A 153 8.82 7.72 -17.31
CA ALA A 153 9.83 8.27 -18.19
C ALA A 153 9.35 8.56 -19.62
N ALA A 154 8.25 7.94 -20.06
CA ALA A 154 7.64 8.20 -21.36
C ALA A 154 6.65 9.38 -21.35
N GLY A 155 6.38 9.96 -20.18
CA GLY A 155 5.41 11.04 -20.02
C GLY A 155 3.98 10.56 -19.81
N THR A 156 3.78 9.28 -19.44
CA THR A 156 2.48 8.66 -19.23
C THR A 156 2.07 8.76 -17.76
N ILE A 157 0.84 9.15 -17.48
CA ILE A 157 0.29 9.18 -16.13
C ILE A 157 0.11 7.75 -15.62
N THR A 158 0.76 7.42 -14.53
CA THR A 158 0.72 6.08 -13.90
C THR A 158 -0.15 6.01 -12.67
N ALA A 159 -0.34 7.14 -11.97
CA ALA A 159 -1.19 7.23 -10.78
C ALA A 159 -1.69 8.65 -10.57
N ILE A 160 -2.78 8.78 -9.84
CA ILE A 160 -3.40 10.07 -9.49
C ILE A 160 -4.14 9.91 -8.15
N ASN A 161 -4.07 10.91 -7.27
CA ASN A 161 -4.76 10.89 -6.00
C ASN A 161 -6.21 11.42 -6.09
N ALA A 162 -6.98 11.22 -5.01
CA ALA A 162 -8.37 11.67 -4.95
C ALA A 162 -8.55 13.19 -5.14
N ALA A 163 -7.57 14.00 -4.70
CA ALA A 163 -7.61 15.46 -4.88
C ALA A 163 -7.41 15.85 -6.36
N ALA A 164 -6.51 15.18 -7.07
CA ALA A 164 -6.31 15.40 -8.51
C ALA A 164 -7.53 14.97 -9.32
N HIS A 165 -8.23 13.89 -8.94
CA HIS A 165 -9.53 13.52 -9.56
C HIS A 165 -10.55 14.64 -9.45
N ARG A 166 -10.72 15.19 -8.24
CA ARG A 166 -11.64 16.33 -8.02
C ARG A 166 -11.19 17.59 -8.78
N MET A 167 -9.88 17.82 -8.83
CA MET A 167 -9.30 19.00 -9.47
C MET A 167 -9.45 18.95 -10.99
N TYR A 168 -9.11 17.83 -11.62
CA TYR A 168 -9.10 17.72 -13.08
C TYR A 168 -10.39 17.18 -13.67
N GLY A 169 -11.22 16.47 -12.88
CA GLY A 169 -12.51 15.95 -13.33
C GLY A 169 -12.44 14.67 -14.17
N TYR A 170 -11.29 13.99 -14.20
CA TYR A 170 -11.13 12.68 -14.87
C TYR A 170 -11.35 11.53 -13.89
N ALA A 171 -11.93 10.43 -14.35
CA ALA A 171 -11.88 9.14 -13.65
C ALA A 171 -10.54 8.40 -13.95
N ASP A 172 -10.13 7.44 -13.09
CA ASP A 172 -8.89 6.68 -13.28
C ASP A 172 -8.75 6.09 -14.68
N ARG A 173 -9.77 5.39 -15.16
CA ARG A 173 -9.82 4.76 -16.49
C ARG A 173 -9.70 5.74 -17.68
N GLU A 174 -9.87 7.02 -17.43
CA GLU A 174 -9.85 8.06 -18.46
C GLU A 174 -8.49 8.74 -18.57
N ILE A 175 -7.72 8.73 -17.48
CA ILE A 175 -6.47 9.49 -17.36
C ILE A 175 -5.23 8.62 -17.15
N VAL A 176 -5.32 7.54 -16.37
CA VAL A 176 -4.20 6.59 -16.19
C VAL A 176 -3.89 5.89 -17.51
N GLY A 177 -2.61 5.84 -17.87
CA GLY A 177 -2.15 5.35 -19.17
C GLY A 177 -2.19 6.40 -20.29
N ARG A 178 -2.66 7.63 -20.03
CA ARG A 178 -2.62 8.73 -20.99
C ARG A 178 -1.36 9.59 -20.80
N THR A 179 -0.96 10.28 -21.85
CA THR A 179 0.11 11.26 -21.73
C THR A 179 -0.28 12.42 -20.81
N SER A 180 0.63 12.86 -19.95
CA SER A 180 0.42 14.01 -19.06
C SER A 180 0.10 15.32 -19.81
N ALA A 181 0.39 15.37 -21.12
CA ALA A 181 0.03 16.49 -21.99
C ALA A 181 -1.50 16.75 -22.06
N ILE A 182 -2.36 15.79 -21.67
CA ILE A 182 -3.81 15.97 -21.58
C ILE A 182 -4.20 17.03 -20.55
N LEU A 183 -3.37 17.20 -19.51
CA LEU A 183 -3.57 18.19 -18.44
C LEU A 183 -3.01 19.56 -18.79
N LEU A 184 -2.49 19.78 -20.00
CA LEU A 184 -1.75 20.98 -20.36
C LEU A 184 -2.38 21.73 -21.53
N PRO A 185 -2.57 23.07 -21.43
CA PRO A 185 -2.85 23.88 -22.58
C PRO A 185 -1.78 23.68 -23.65
N ALA A 186 -2.15 23.73 -24.93
CA ALA A 186 -1.22 23.50 -26.02
C ALA A 186 0.03 24.42 -25.97
N ALA A 187 -0.17 25.67 -25.57
CA ALA A 187 0.92 26.67 -25.43
C ALA A 187 1.93 26.32 -24.33
N LYS A 188 1.55 25.51 -23.32
CA LYS A 188 2.39 25.16 -22.17
C LYS A 188 3.11 23.81 -22.30
N ARG A 189 2.75 22.97 -23.27
CA ARG A 189 3.30 21.62 -23.42
C ARG A 189 4.82 21.59 -23.58
N GLY A 190 5.40 22.52 -24.32
CA GLY A 190 6.84 22.61 -24.53
C GLY A 190 7.63 23.02 -23.29
N GLU A 191 7.09 23.91 -22.48
CA GLU A 191 7.65 24.35 -21.22
C GLU A 191 7.65 23.21 -20.19
N ILE A 192 6.49 22.59 -19.96
CA ILE A 192 6.32 21.52 -18.99
C ILE A 192 7.15 20.29 -19.39
N ARG A 193 7.25 19.95 -20.68
CA ARG A 193 8.11 18.85 -21.11
C ARG A 193 9.57 19.05 -20.68
N ARG A 194 10.14 20.25 -20.85
CA ARG A 194 11.50 20.54 -20.39
C ARG A 194 11.65 20.40 -18.88
N LEU A 195 10.64 20.79 -18.09
CA LEU A 195 10.66 20.64 -16.64
C LEU A 195 10.56 19.17 -16.22
N LEU A 196 9.76 18.36 -16.93
CA LEU A 196 9.70 16.91 -16.72
C LEU A 196 11.03 16.24 -17.06
N GLU A 197 11.67 16.62 -18.18
CA GLU A 197 12.99 16.10 -18.57
C GLU A 197 14.06 16.42 -17.51
N ARG A 198 14.07 17.62 -16.92
CA ARG A 198 14.96 17.99 -15.80
C ARG A 198 14.69 17.10 -14.57
N ALA A 199 13.44 16.92 -14.22
CA ALA A 199 13.08 16.08 -13.08
C ALA A 199 13.41 14.60 -13.30
N LEU A 200 13.24 14.09 -14.53
CA LEU A 200 13.70 12.75 -14.92
C LEU A 200 15.25 12.62 -14.88
N GLY A 201 15.97 13.74 -15.05
CA GLY A 201 17.40 13.82 -14.79
C GLY A 201 17.79 13.87 -13.31
N GLY A 202 16.80 13.80 -12.38
CA GLY A 202 17.02 13.76 -10.94
C GLY A 202 16.94 15.12 -10.24
N GLU A 203 16.61 16.20 -10.97
CA GLU A 203 16.48 17.55 -10.42
C GLU A 203 15.08 17.75 -9.81
N VAL A 204 15.01 18.37 -8.63
CA VAL A 204 13.74 18.84 -8.06
C VAL A 204 13.35 20.15 -8.74
N VAL A 205 12.19 20.18 -9.40
CA VAL A 205 11.64 21.42 -9.94
C VAL A 205 10.74 22.05 -8.87
N PRO A 206 11.18 23.15 -8.26
CA PRO A 206 10.46 23.79 -7.18
C PRO A 206 9.18 24.45 -7.69
N LEU A 207 8.36 24.88 -6.74
CA LEU A 207 7.06 25.49 -6.97
C LEU A 207 7.08 26.58 -8.05
N PHE A 208 6.32 26.37 -9.12
CA PHE A 208 6.15 27.36 -10.20
C PHE A 208 4.67 27.46 -10.60
N PRO A 209 4.19 28.68 -10.94
CA PRO A 209 2.83 28.88 -11.39
C PRO A 209 2.64 28.45 -12.84
N THR A 210 1.56 27.70 -13.10
CA THR A 210 1.21 27.29 -14.46
C THR A 210 -0.31 27.14 -14.62
N LEU A 211 -0.76 26.92 -15.86
CA LEU A 211 -2.13 26.58 -16.17
C LEU A 211 -2.24 25.11 -16.51
N GLN A 212 -3.27 24.46 -16.00
CA GLN A 212 -3.64 23.10 -16.36
C GLN A 212 -5.08 23.06 -16.87
N VAL A 213 -5.43 21.99 -17.61
CA VAL A 213 -6.74 21.83 -18.25
C VAL A 213 -7.49 20.69 -17.59
N ARG A 214 -8.75 20.91 -17.29
CA ARG A 214 -9.70 19.93 -16.76
C ARG A 214 -10.33 19.12 -17.90
N SER A 215 -11.03 18.04 -17.52
CA SER A 215 -11.79 17.19 -18.48
C SER A 215 -12.88 17.92 -19.24
N ASP A 216 -13.46 18.99 -18.66
CA ASP A 216 -14.46 19.86 -19.28
C ASP A 216 -13.84 20.98 -20.14
N GLY A 217 -12.52 21.01 -20.29
CA GLY A 217 -11.79 22.01 -21.05
C GLY A 217 -11.52 23.31 -20.29
N ALA A 218 -11.99 23.48 -19.07
CA ALA A 218 -11.70 24.65 -18.26
C ALA A 218 -10.22 24.70 -17.82
N GLU A 219 -9.64 25.88 -17.84
CA GLU A 219 -8.27 26.11 -17.34
C GLU A 219 -8.30 26.41 -15.84
N ILE A 220 -7.36 25.80 -15.10
CA ILE A 220 -7.13 26.05 -13.68
C ILE A 220 -5.69 26.56 -13.48
N ALA A 221 -5.55 27.59 -12.66
CA ALA A 221 -4.24 28.06 -12.24
C ALA A 221 -3.75 27.22 -11.05
N VAL A 222 -2.56 26.68 -11.18
CA VAL A 222 -1.92 25.86 -10.14
C VAL A 222 -0.49 26.29 -9.91
N ALA A 223 -0.01 26.15 -8.67
CA ALA A 223 1.41 26.10 -8.37
C ALA A 223 1.87 24.65 -8.42
N MET A 224 2.82 24.33 -9.27
CA MET A 224 3.26 22.96 -9.50
C MET A 224 4.67 22.72 -9.00
N THR A 225 4.89 21.60 -8.32
CA THR A 225 6.19 21.06 -7.94
C THR A 225 6.36 19.72 -8.63
N ILE A 226 7.56 19.46 -9.20
CA ILE A 226 7.86 18.17 -9.83
C ILE A 226 9.05 17.55 -9.11
N LEU A 227 8.86 16.33 -8.62
CA LEU A 227 9.84 15.59 -7.83
C LEU A 227 10.25 14.31 -8.57
N PRO A 228 11.56 14.00 -8.67
CA PRO A 228 11.99 12.71 -9.20
C PRO A 228 11.57 11.57 -8.27
N MET A 229 10.97 10.52 -8.82
CA MET A 229 10.70 9.27 -8.10
C MET A 229 11.84 8.30 -8.38
N ARG A 230 12.42 7.73 -7.32
CA ARG A 230 13.54 6.79 -7.44
C ARG A 230 13.06 5.36 -7.18
N ASP A 231 13.62 4.43 -7.94
CA ASP A 231 13.47 2.99 -7.72
C ASP A 231 14.39 2.48 -6.58
N GLY A 232 14.32 1.18 -6.31
CA GLY A 232 15.12 0.53 -5.26
C GLY A 232 16.63 0.59 -5.50
N ASP A 233 17.08 0.79 -6.74
CA ASP A 233 18.49 0.90 -7.14
C ASP A 233 18.97 2.36 -7.18
N GLY A 234 18.08 3.31 -6.83
CA GLY A 234 18.36 4.75 -6.82
C GLY A 234 18.20 5.44 -8.18
N GLY A 235 17.87 4.70 -9.23
CA GLY A 235 17.53 5.24 -10.55
C GLY A 235 16.25 6.04 -10.55
N VAL A 236 16.10 7.02 -11.46
CA VAL A 236 14.84 7.76 -11.59
C VAL A 236 13.89 6.97 -12.48
N SER A 237 12.82 6.44 -11.92
CA SER A 237 11.77 5.65 -12.61
C SER A 237 10.63 6.50 -13.16
N GLY A 238 10.51 7.74 -12.70
CA GLY A 238 9.44 8.65 -13.06
C GLY A 238 9.46 9.91 -12.24
N VAL A 239 8.39 10.67 -12.29
CA VAL A 239 8.24 11.91 -11.50
C VAL A 239 6.87 12.00 -10.83
N ALA A 240 6.84 12.61 -9.64
CA ALA A 240 5.61 13.00 -8.96
C ALA A 240 5.36 14.50 -9.19
N CYS A 241 4.20 14.83 -9.72
CA CYS A 241 3.73 16.20 -9.94
C CYS A 241 2.72 16.56 -8.85
N ILE A 242 3.00 17.60 -8.07
CA ILE A 242 2.10 18.12 -7.04
C ILE A 242 1.55 19.45 -7.53
N ALA A 243 0.25 19.57 -7.63
CA ALA A 243 -0.45 20.74 -8.11
C ALA A 243 -1.35 21.33 -7.01
N THR A 244 -1.00 22.50 -6.53
CA THR A 244 -1.77 23.28 -5.55
C THR A 244 -2.62 24.31 -6.28
N PRO A 245 -3.97 24.33 -6.14
CA PRO A 245 -4.81 25.34 -6.77
C PRO A 245 -4.45 26.77 -6.29
N ILE A 246 -4.25 27.69 -7.22
CA ILE A 246 -4.06 29.09 -6.90
C ILE A 246 -5.41 29.80 -7.05
N GLY A 247 -5.95 30.33 -5.95
CA GLY A 247 -7.23 31.02 -5.95
C GLY A 247 -7.18 32.40 -6.63
N ARG A 248 -7.14 32.42 -7.95
CA ARG A 248 -7.51 33.42 -8.97
C ARG A 248 -6.87 33.05 -10.32
N PRO A 249 -7.57 33.23 -11.45
CA PRO A 249 -6.92 33.06 -12.74
C PRO A 249 -5.80 34.08 -12.88
N ILE A 250 -4.57 33.59 -13.07
CA ILE A 250 -3.44 34.45 -13.44
C ILE A 250 -3.74 34.98 -14.83
N ARG A 251 -4.26 36.19 -14.90
CA ARG A 251 -4.21 36.96 -16.16
C ARG A 251 -2.72 37.14 -16.50
N GLN A 252 -2.32 36.55 -17.61
CA GLN A 252 -1.04 36.70 -18.30
C GLN A 252 0.05 37.41 -17.46
N VAL A 253 0.85 36.67 -16.75
CA VAL A 253 2.20 37.12 -16.42
C VAL A 253 2.99 36.94 -17.71
N ALA A 254 3.37 38.08 -18.30
CA ALA A 254 4.13 38.16 -19.53
C ALA A 254 5.34 37.21 -19.48
N ALA A 255 5.62 36.60 -20.63
CA ALA A 255 6.79 35.77 -20.88
C ALA A 255 8.07 36.61 -20.73
N SER A 256 8.52 36.82 -19.49
CA SER A 256 9.86 37.32 -19.19
C SER A 256 10.14 37.13 -17.71
N ALA A 257 10.81 36.09 -17.38
CA ALA A 257 11.76 35.88 -16.30
C ALA A 257 11.78 34.42 -15.87
N VAL A 258 12.62 33.65 -16.49
CA VAL A 258 13.32 32.60 -15.73
C VAL A 258 14.16 33.40 -14.74
N PRO A 259 13.96 33.29 -13.41
CA PRO A 259 14.83 34.00 -12.49
C PRO A 259 16.24 33.45 -12.67
N ASN A 260 17.18 34.32 -12.98
CA ASN A 260 18.61 34.03 -12.92
C ASN A 260 18.91 33.69 -11.45
N GLU A 261 19.84 32.81 -11.18
CA GLU A 261 20.25 32.36 -9.83
C GLU A 261 20.66 33.50 -8.87
N ALA A 262 20.74 34.74 -9.34
CA ALA A 262 21.09 35.91 -8.56
C ALA A 262 19.93 36.55 -7.77
N ASP A 263 18.67 36.18 -8.03
CA ASP A 263 17.48 36.82 -7.44
C ASP A 263 16.65 35.83 -6.55
N ALA A 264 17.28 34.91 -5.85
CA ALA A 264 16.64 34.15 -4.80
C ALA A 264 16.39 35.05 -3.58
N PRO A 265 15.14 35.39 -3.23
CA PRO A 265 14.89 36.14 -2.00
C PRO A 265 15.32 35.27 -0.81
N ARG A 266 16.17 35.85 0.04
CA ARG A 266 16.51 35.37 1.38
C ARG A 266 15.23 35.30 2.25
N LEU A 267 14.50 34.22 2.15
CA LEU A 267 13.36 33.84 3.01
C LEU A 267 13.68 32.57 3.80
N ALA A 268 14.87 32.58 4.40
CA ALA A 268 15.23 31.62 5.43
C ALA A 268 15.73 32.43 6.63
N MET A 269 14.81 32.87 7.49
CA MET A 269 15.05 33.18 8.92
C MET A 269 13.82 33.87 9.51
N SER A 270 12.84 33.11 9.92
CA SER A 270 11.86 33.52 10.97
C SER A 270 10.92 32.38 11.37
N LEU A 271 11.47 31.23 11.76
CA LEU A 271 10.75 30.22 12.51
C LEU A 271 11.67 29.68 13.63
N ASN A 272 12.13 30.60 14.48
CA ASN A 272 12.55 30.26 15.84
C ASN A 272 12.31 31.52 16.67
N ASN A 273 11.21 31.53 17.40
CA ASN A 273 10.91 32.17 18.66
C ASN A 273 9.39 32.48 18.74
N HIS A 274 8.65 31.54 19.28
CA HIS A 274 7.77 31.72 20.43
C HIS A 274 7.19 30.37 20.81
#